data_e3402b49c6f68859aa6810c67a4525ac
#
_entry.id   e3402b49c6f68859aa6810c67a4525ac
#
_cell.length_a   1.000
_cell.length_b   1.000
_cell.length_c   1.000
_cell.angle_alpha   90.00
_cell.angle_beta   90.00
_cell.angle_gamma   90.00
#
_symmetry.space_group_name_H-M   'P 1'
#
loop_
_entity.id
_entity.type
_entity.pdbx_description
1 polymer ?
#
loop_
_entity_poly.entity_id
_entity_poly.type
_entity_poly.pdbx_seq_one_letter_code
_entity_poly.pdbx_strand_id
1 'polypeptide(L)'
;MDGGDDVAGGPRLISVGEWAGWRCWDSDPFENQSGPFHFRVEDDNSIRCAFRAEARHMNGGGFMHGGCMMTFADFALFALAWRELRNDHAVTVSLNGEFIGPAHEGDLVECTGEVVKAGRSMIFVRGVIFNESGPMMSFSGVIKKVRPRQQIS
;
A
#
# COMPACT_ATOMS: atom_id res chain seq x y z
N MET A 1 -21.52 10.49 -2.28
CA MET A 1 -21.59 10.05 -3.67
C MET A 1 -20.19 10.10 -4.25
N ASP A 2 -19.44 9.03 -4.09
CA ASP A 2 -18.21 8.85 -4.86
C ASP A 2 -18.56 8.07 -6.12
N GLY A 3 -19.02 8.82 -7.11
CA GLY A 3 -19.25 8.32 -8.46
C GLY A 3 -17.92 8.05 -9.12
N GLY A 4 -17.66 6.79 -9.35
CA GLY A 4 -16.84 6.18 -10.35
C GLY A 4 -15.65 6.94 -10.89
N ASP A 5 -14.48 6.54 -10.49
CA ASP A 5 -13.31 6.68 -11.33
C ASP A 5 -12.68 5.30 -11.53
N ASP A 6 -13.36 4.45 -12.29
CA ASP A 6 -12.71 3.33 -12.98
C ASP A 6 -11.92 3.91 -14.17
N VAL A 7 -10.85 4.63 -13.83
CA VAL A 7 -9.88 5.06 -14.83
C VAL A 7 -9.03 3.82 -15.18
N ALA A 8 -8.85 3.58 -16.46
CA ALA A 8 -8.02 2.47 -16.94
C ALA A 8 -6.63 2.51 -16.24
N GLY A 9 -6.34 1.47 -15.44
CA GLY A 9 -5.13 1.37 -14.62
C GLY A 9 -5.24 1.94 -13.19
N GLY A 10 -6.40 2.47 -12.79
CA GLY A 10 -6.68 2.89 -11.42
C GLY A 10 -7.02 1.73 -10.47
N PRO A 11 -7.11 1.99 -9.16
CA PRO A 11 -7.46 0.95 -8.20
C PRO A 11 -8.94 0.55 -8.30
N ARG A 12 -9.18 -0.75 -8.46
CA ARG A 12 -10.53 -1.33 -8.55
C ARG A 12 -11.17 -1.45 -7.18
N LEU A 13 -12.44 -1.08 -7.08
CA LEU A 13 -13.27 -1.32 -5.90
C LEU A 13 -13.71 -2.80 -5.86
N ILE A 14 -13.49 -3.45 -4.73
CA ILE A 14 -13.91 -4.83 -4.48
C ILE A 14 -15.34 -4.82 -3.96
N SER A 15 -16.22 -5.62 -4.55
CA SER A 15 -17.66 -5.61 -4.25
C SER A 15 -18.12 -6.78 -3.39
N VAL A 16 -17.31 -7.84 -3.24
CA VAL A 16 -17.70 -9.07 -2.54
C VAL A 16 -16.57 -9.62 -1.66
N GLY A 17 -16.96 -10.43 -0.65
CA GLY A 17 -16.04 -11.14 0.21
C GLY A 17 -15.48 -10.30 1.37
N GLU A 18 -14.41 -10.79 1.99
CA GLU A 18 -13.75 -10.14 3.15
C GLU A 18 -13.35 -8.69 2.84
N TRP A 19 -12.97 -8.42 1.59
CA TRP A 19 -12.44 -7.14 1.16
C TRP A 19 -13.48 -6.25 0.46
N ALA A 20 -14.78 -6.54 0.60
CA ALA A 20 -15.82 -5.67 0.06
C ALA A 20 -15.70 -4.25 0.61
N GLY A 21 -15.70 -3.24 -0.27
CA GLY A 21 -15.47 -1.83 0.07
C GLY A 21 -14.01 -1.39 0.07
N TRP A 22 -13.07 -2.32 -0.13
CA TRP A 22 -11.66 -2.04 -0.27
C TRP A 22 -11.28 -1.90 -1.76
N ARG A 23 -10.09 -1.37 -2.02
CA ARG A 23 -9.54 -1.20 -3.37
C ARG A 23 -8.21 -1.92 -3.49
N CYS A 24 -7.88 -2.36 -4.70
CA CYS A 24 -6.57 -2.94 -5.05
C CYS A 24 -6.19 -2.57 -6.48
N TRP A 25 -4.90 -2.65 -6.80
CA TRP A 25 -4.40 -2.51 -8.17
C TRP A 25 -4.22 -3.89 -8.81
N ASP A 26 -5.08 -4.21 -9.78
CA ASP A 26 -4.99 -5.50 -10.49
C ASP A 26 -3.85 -5.54 -11.52
N SER A 27 -3.34 -4.37 -11.90
CA SER A 27 -2.32 -4.24 -12.95
C SER A 27 -0.88 -4.39 -12.45
N ASP A 28 -0.67 -4.59 -11.15
CA ASP A 28 0.65 -4.79 -10.57
C ASP A 28 0.93 -6.28 -10.33
N PRO A 29 1.73 -6.95 -11.21
CA PRO A 29 1.96 -8.40 -11.08
C PRO A 29 2.69 -8.79 -9.80
N PHE A 30 3.62 -7.95 -9.32
CA PHE A 30 4.39 -8.24 -8.11
C PHE A 30 3.52 -8.11 -6.86
N GLU A 31 2.71 -7.07 -6.76
CA GLU A 31 1.78 -6.91 -5.65
C GLU A 31 0.72 -8.01 -5.63
N ASN A 32 0.21 -8.42 -6.80
CA ASN A 32 -0.75 -9.51 -6.92
C ASN A 32 -0.16 -10.86 -6.46
N GLN A 33 1.12 -11.09 -6.69
CA GLN A 33 1.82 -12.28 -6.24
C GLN A 33 2.17 -12.23 -4.75
N SER A 34 2.62 -11.08 -4.26
CA SER A 34 3.09 -10.88 -2.89
C SER A 34 1.96 -10.62 -1.90
N GLY A 35 0.87 -9.98 -2.36
CA GLY A 35 -0.32 -9.67 -1.60
C GLY A 35 -1.42 -10.73 -1.73
N PRO A 36 -2.61 -10.39 -2.21
CA PRO A 36 -2.99 -9.03 -2.61
C PRO A 36 -3.08 -8.07 -1.43
N PHE A 37 -2.72 -6.82 -1.69
CA PHE A 37 -2.82 -5.72 -0.73
C PHE A 37 -4.01 -4.84 -1.06
N HIS A 38 -4.63 -4.27 -0.03
CA HIS A 38 -5.86 -3.52 -0.16
C HIS A 38 -5.76 -2.18 0.57
N PHE A 39 -6.54 -1.21 0.12
CA PHE A 39 -6.74 0.03 0.86
C PHE A 39 -8.20 0.47 0.77
N ARG A 40 -8.61 1.29 1.71
CA ARG A 40 -9.92 1.95 1.70
C ARG A 40 -9.81 3.36 2.27
N VAL A 41 -10.79 4.18 1.93
CA VAL A 41 -10.99 5.49 2.54
C VAL A 41 -11.90 5.31 3.74
N GLU A 42 -11.45 5.76 4.91
CA GLU A 42 -12.22 5.76 6.14
C GLU A 42 -13.20 6.95 6.18
N ASP A 43 -14.14 6.94 7.14
CA ASP A 43 -15.16 7.99 7.29
C ASP A 43 -14.57 9.37 7.57
N ASP A 44 -13.41 9.43 8.21
CA ASP A 44 -12.64 10.65 8.46
C ASP A 44 -11.76 11.10 7.29
N ASN A 45 -11.91 10.46 6.14
CA ASN A 45 -11.09 10.65 4.94
C ASN A 45 -9.63 10.19 5.03
N SER A 46 -9.21 9.58 6.11
CA SER A 46 -7.91 8.90 6.16
C SER A 46 -7.91 7.63 5.28
N ILE A 47 -6.73 7.13 4.97
CA ILE A 47 -6.58 5.90 4.21
C ILE A 47 -6.03 4.81 5.12
N ARG A 48 -6.65 3.65 5.06
CA ARG A 48 -6.20 2.44 5.71
C ARG A 48 -5.82 1.40 4.67
N CYS A 49 -4.65 0.79 4.84
CA CYS A 49 -4.22 -0.35 4.04
C CYS A 49 -4.32 -1.62 4.88
N ALA A 50 -4.55 -2.76 4.25
CA ALA A 50 -4.56 -4.04 4.94
C ALA A 50 -4.35 -5.23 4.00
N PHE A 51 -3.90 -6.34 4.58
CA PHE A 51 -3.94 -7.67 3.96
C PHE A 51 -3.98 -8.76 5.04
N ARG A 52 -4.38 -9.96 4.64
CA ARG A 52 -4.36 -11.14 5.50
C ARG A 52 -3.04 -11.88 5.32
N ALA A 53 -2.31 -12.09 6.41
CA ALA A 53 -1.07 -12.84 6.39
C ALA A 53 -1.32 -14.33 6.12
N GLU A 54 -0.57 -14.89 5.19
CA GLU A 54 -0.64 -16.28 4.77
C GLU A 54 0.71 -16.97 4.99
N ALA A 55 0.74 -18.30 4.93
CA ALA A 55 1.95 -19.10 5.11
C ALA A 55 3.10 -18.64 4.19
N ARG A 56 2.79 -18.28 2.95
CA ARG A 56 3.78 -17.82 1.95
C ARG A 56 4.43 -16.46 2.29
N HIS A 57 3.88 -15.73 3.23
CA HIS A 57 4.44 -14.46 3.72
C HIS A 57 5.44 -14.65 4.86
N MET A 58 5.54 -15.87 5.40
CA MET A 58 6.39 -16.17 6.57
C MET A 58 7.82 -16.48 6.17
N ASN A 59 8.75 -16.18 7.07
CA ASN A 59 10.14 -16.63 6.97
C ASN A 59 10.30 -18.05 7.56
N GLY A 60 11.52 -18.58 7.53
CA GLY A 60 11.83 -19.90 8.07
C GLY A 60 11.63 -20.04 9.58
N GLY A 61 11.50 -18.95 10.31
CA GLY A 61 11.22 -18.94 11.75
C GLY A 61 9.72 -18.86 12.10
N GLY A 62 8.84 -18.82 11.10
CA GLY A 62 7.38 -18.74 11.31
C GLY A 62 6.85 -17.32 11.57
N PHE A 63 7.66 -16.30 11.33
CA PHE A 63 7.27 -14.90 11.41
C PHE A 63 7.18 -14.30 10.01
N MET A 64 6.40 -13.25 9.85
CA MET A 64 6.34 -12.55 8.58
C MET A 64 7.73 -12.09 8.13
N HIS A 65 8.08 -12.41 6.89
CA HIS A 65 9.34 -12.01 6.30
C HIS A 65 9.43 -10.50 6.18
N GLY A 66 10.58 -9.93 6.59
CA GLY A 66 10.80 -8.48 6.49
C GLY A 66 10.63 -7.93 5.08
N GLY A 67 10.99 -8.71 4.06
CA GLY A 67 10.73 -8.36 2.66
C GLY A 67 9.25 -8.22 2.32
N CYS A 68 8.38 -9.02 2.95
CA CYS A 68 6.93 -8.87 2.80
C CYS A 68 6.44 -7.56 3.42
N MET A 69 6.90 -7.23 4.64
CA MET A 69 6.56 -5.95 5.28
C MET A 69 7.04 -4.75 4.44
N MET A 70 8.25 -4.82 3.88
CA MET A 70 8.77 -3.78 2.99
C MET A 70 7.93 -3.63 1.72
N THR A 71 7.50 -4.73 1.13
CA THR A 71 6.61 -4.71 -0.04
C THR A 71 5.27 -4.07 0.29
N PHE A 72 4.69 -4.42 1.45
CA PHE A 72 3.45 -3.79 1.91
C PHE A 72 3.64 -2.30 2.22
N ALA A 73 4.76 -1.91 2.82
CA ALA A 73 5.10 -0.51 3.03
C ALA A 73 5.22 0.25 1.70
N ASP A 74 5.83 -0.34 0.68
CA ASP A 74 5.92 0.25 -0.66
C ASP A 74 4.52 0.45 -1.28
N PHE A 75 3.66 -0.56 -1.23
CA PHE A 75 2.25 -0.42 -1.60
C PHE A 75 1.58 0.73 -0.85
N ALA A 76 1.80 0.83 0.46
CA ALA A 76 1.18 1.85 1.31
C ALA A 76 1.61 3.27 0.94
N LEU A 77 2.84 3.48 0.44
CA LEU A 77 3.26 4.80 -0.06
C LEU A 77 2.31 5.32 -1.15
N PHE A 78 1.94 4.46 -2.09
CA PHE A 78 1.05 4.81 -3.21
C PHE A 78 -0.41 4.92 -2.76
N ALA A 79 -0.86 4.01 -1.90
CA ALA A 79 -2.22 4.04 -1.39
C ALA A 79 -2.48 5.29 -0.53
N LEU A 80 -1.58 5.62 0.39
CA LEU A 80 -1.68 6.82 1.23
C LEU A 80 -1.64 8.11 0.42
N ALA A 81 -0.89 8.12 -0.68
CA ALA A 81 -0.77 9.27 -1.58
C ALA A 81 -1.74 9.22 -2.78
N TRP A 82 -2.70 8.32 -2.77
CA TRP A 82 -3.59 8.08 -3.92
C TRP A 82 -4.25 9.36 -4.46
N ARG A 83 -4.72 10.22 -3.57
CA ARG A 83 -5.36 11.48 -3.97
C ARG A 83 -4.40 12.48 -4.59
N GLU A 84 -3.18 12.55 -4.07
CA GLU A 84 -2.12 13.43 -4.56
C GLU A 84 -1.54 12.96 -5.88
N LEU A 85 -1.54 11.65 -6.11
CA LEU A 85 -1.12 11.05 -7.37
C LEU A 85 -2.12 11.32 -8.49
N ARG A 86 -3.40 11.32 -8.15
CA ARG A 86 -4.53 11.45 -9.09
C ARG A 86 -4.35 10.53 -10.30
N ASN A 87 -4.00 10.27 -11.13
CA ASN A 87 -3.73 9.31 -12.20
C ASN A 87 -2.30 9.42 -12.77
N ASP A 88 -1.43 10.16 -12.06
CA ASP A 88 -0.04 10.25 -12.46
C ASP A 88 0.67 8.92 -12.17
N HIS A 89 1.53 8.49 -13.08
CA HIS A 89 2.48 7.44 -12.80
C HIS A 89 3.54 7.93 -11.82
N ALA A 90 3.95 7.06 -10.92
CA ALA A 90 4.99 7.37 -9.96
C ALA A 90 5.88 6.16 -9.70
N VAL A 91 7.07 6.42 -9.19
CA VAL A 91 8.04 5.40 -8.80
C VAL A 91 8.55 5.69 -7.40
N THR A 92 8.90 4.65 -6.66
CA THR A 92 9.55 4.79 -5.36
C THR A 92 10.98 5.24 -5.55
N VAL A 93 11.34 6.32 -4.87
CA VAL A 93 12.71 6.88 -4.86
C VAL A 93 13.44 6.42 -3.61
N SER A 94 12.74 6.38 -2.49
CA SER A 94 13.30 6.01 -1.19
C SER A 94 12.24 5.35 -0.34
N LEU A 95 12.61 4.30 0.37
CA LEU A 95 11.79 3.62 1.37
C LEU A 95 12.69 3.16 2.49
N ASN A 96 12.42 3.64 3.70
CA ASN A 96 13.16 3.31 4.92
C ASN A 96 12.19 2.87 5.99
N GLY A 97 12.60 1.91 6.79
CA GLY A 97 11.77 1.43 7.88
C GLY A 97 12.52 0.72 8.96
N GLU A 98 11.94 0.70 10.14
CA GLU A 98 12.38 -0.06 11.30
C GLU A 98 11.38 -1.16 11.60
N PHE A 99 11.87 -2.38 11.73
CA PHE A 99 11.08 -3.54 12.15
C PHE A 99 10.95 -3.53 13.68
N ILE A 100 9.71 -3.57 14.17
CA ILE A 100 9.39 -3.37 15.58
C ILE A 100 8.85 -4.65 16.21
N GLY A 101 7.94 -5.33 15.50
CA GLY A 101 7.26 -6.50 16.03
C GLY A 101 6.92 -7.54 14.96
N PRO A 102 6.60 -8.77 15.38
CA PRO A 102 6.29 -9.86 14.47
C PRO A 102 4.83 -9.86 14.01
N ALA A 103 4.58 -10.52 12.89
CA ALA A 103 3.26 -11.01 12.51
C ALA A 103 3.35 -12.51 12.19
N HIS A 104 2.21 -13.17 12.29
CA HIS A 104 2.07 -14.60 12.08
C HIS A 104 1.01 -14.86 10.99
N GLU A 105 1.01 -16.09 10.51
CA GLU A 105 -0.03 -16.57 9.60
C GLU A 105 -1.43 -16.34 10.21
N GLY A 106 -2.34 -15.81 9.41
CA GLY A 106 -3.71 -15.50 9.82
C GLY A 106 -3.92 -14.09 10.37
N ASP A 107 -2.86 -13.37 10.72
CA ASP A 107 -2.98 -12.00 11.23
C ASP A 107 -3.59 -11.08 10.17
N LEU A 108 -4.45 -10.18 10.62
CA LEU A 108 -4.81 -8.99 9.84
C LEU A 108 -3.68 -7.97 10.01
N VAL A 109 -2.97 -7.71 8.94
CA VAL A 109 -1.89 -6.73 8.90
C VAL A 109 -2.44 -5.44 8.31
N GLU A 110 -2.32 -4.36 9.05
CA GLU A 110 -2.89 -3.06 8.69
C GLU A 110 -1.82 -1.98 8.63
N CYS A 111 -2.12 -0.91 7.93
CA CYS A 111 -1.26 0.26 7.86
C CYS A 111 -2.10 1.53 7.89
N THR A 112 -1.64 2.49 8.67
CA THR A 112 -2.11 3.88 8.64
C THR A 112 -0.92 4.80 8.44
N GLY A 113 -1.18 5.98 7.92
CA GLY A 113 -0.12 6.94 7.68
C GLY A 113 -0.65 8.24 7.09
N GLU A 114 0.27 9.06 6.64
CA GLU A 114 -0.05 10.37 6.11
C GLU A 114 0.93 10.80 5.02
N VAL A 115 0.46 11.66 4.13
CA VAL A 115 1.31 12.45 3.26
C VAL A 115 1.85 13.61 4.07
N VAL A 116 3.16 13.63 4.29
CA VAL A 116 3.84 14.72 5.01
C VAL A 116 3.91 15.97 4.15
N LYS A 117 4.21 15.79 2.84
CA LYS A 117 4.26 16.86 1.85
C LYS A 117 4.04 16.30 0.47
N ALA A 118 3.17 16.93 -0.29
CA ALA A 118 3.02 16.68 -1.71
C ALA A 118 3.57 17.89 -2.50
N GLY A 119 4.73 17.70 -3.11
CA GLY A 119 5.34 18.67 -4.00
C GLY A 119 4.89 18.49 -5.45
N ARG A 120 5.45 19.29 -6.35
CA ARG A 120 5.13 19.22 -7.78
C ARG A 120 5.47 17.86 -8.40
N SER A 121 6.59 17.26 -8.01
CA SER A 121 7.08 15.99 -8.54
C SER A 121 7.34 14.93 -7.48
N MET A 122 7.53 15.29 -6.23
CA MET A 122 7.83 14.37 -5.15
C MET A 122 6.78 14.45 -4.05
N ILE A 123 6.42 13.28 -3.51
CA ILE A 123 5.49 13.12 -2.40
C ILE A 123 6.21 12.37 -1.29
N PHE A 124 6.19 12.95 -0.10
CA PHE A 124 6.80 12.42 1.11
C PHE A 124 5.70 11.78 1.97
N VAL A 125 5.87 10.51 2.30
CA VAL A 125 4.87 9.71 3.00
C VAL A 125 5.51 9.04 4.21
N ARG A 126 4.75 8.89 5.28
CA ARG A 126 5.15 8.08 6.44
C ARG A 126 3.97 7.29 6.98
N GLY A 127 4.25 6.17 7.64
CA GLY A 127 3.22 5.34 8.21
C GLY A 127 3.73 4.32 9.21
N VAL A 128 2.79 3.59 9.77
CA VAL A 128 3.03 2.49 10.69
C VAL A 128 2.21 1.27 10.23
N ILE A 129 2.89 0.14 10.12
CA ILE A 129 2.27 -1.18 9.93
C ILE A 129 2.08 -1.80 11.31
N PHE A 130 0.91 -2.37 11.56
CA PHE A 130 0.54 -2.95 12.84
C PHE A 130 -0.40 -4.16 12.67
N ASN A 131 -0.50 -4.95 13.70
CA ASN A 131 -1.50 -6.00 13.86
C ASN A 131 -2.20 -5.83 15.22
N GLU A 132 -3.02 -6.80 15.63
CA GLU A 132 -3.73 -6.77 16.93
C GLU A 132 -2.78 -6.63 18.13
N SER A 133 -1.55 -7.18 18.02
CA SER A 133 -0.55 -7.13 19.10
C SER A 133 0.20 -5.80 19.18
N GLY A 134 0.10 -4.94 18.19
CA GLY A 134 0.75 -3.64 18.17
C GLY A 134 1.56 -3.35 16.91
N PRO A 135 2.44 -2.34 16.95
CA PRO A 135 3.21 -1.94 15.79
C PRO A 135 4.21 -3.02 15.36
N MET A 136 4.29 -3.21 14.05
CA MET A 136 5.19 -4.16 13.40
C MET A 136 6.35 -3.47 12.68
N MET A 137 6.09 -2.32 12.07
CA MET A 137 7.07 -1.57 11.30
C MET A 137 6.68 -0.08 11.25
N SER A 138 7.65 0.78 11.48
CA SER A 138 7.55 2.22 11.19
C SER A 138 8.29 2.49 9.90
N PHE A 139 7.71 3.27 8.99
CA PHE A 139 8.35 3.55 7.70
C PHE A 139 8.14 4.99 7.24
N SER A 140 9.03 5.41 6.37
CA SER A 140 8.88 6.64 5.58
C SER A 140 9.42 6.40 4.17
N GLY A 141 8.89 7.11 3.21
CA GLY A 141 9.34 7.00 1.84
C GLY A 141 9.03 8.22 1.00
N VAL A 142 9.62 8.22 -0.18
CA VAL A 142 9.45 9.27 -1.19
C VAL A 142 9.07 8.60 -2.50
N ILE A 143 7.99 9.06 -3.10
CA ILE A 143 7.59 8.68 -4.45
C ILE A 143 7.71 9.88 -5.38
N LYS A 144 8.09 9.61 -6.62
CA LYS A 144 8.29 10.62 -7.65
C LYS A 144 7.32 10.39 -8.79
N LYS A 145 6.55 11.43 -9.13
CA LYS A 145 5.73 11.45 -10.33
C LYS A 145 6.62 11.41 -11.56
N VAL A 146 6.31 10.51 -12.48
CA VAL A 146 7.06 10.34 -13.73
C VAL A 146 6.12 10.52 -14.91
N ARG A 147 6.63 11.08 -16.00
CA ARG A 147 5.85 11.18 -17.23
C ARG A 147 5.71 9.78 -17.86
N PRO A 148 4.54 9.43 -18.41
CA PRO A 148 4.40 8.20 -19.18
C PRO A 148 5.46 8.20 -20.28
N ARG A 149 6.09 7.03 -20.50
CA ARG A 149 7.00 6.87 -21.64
C ARG A 149 6.18 7.13 -22.91
N GLN A 150 6.54 8.15 -23.69
CA GLN A 150 6.01 8.28 -25.03
C GLN A 150 6.43 7.02 -25.80
N GLN A 151 5.46 6.25 -26.27
CA GLN A 151 5.74 5.19 -27.22
C GLN A 151 6.29 5.91 -28.48
N ILE A 152 7.58 5.72 -28.72
CA ILE A 152 8.18 6.11 -29.98
C ILE A 152 7.66 5.09 -31.00
N SER A 153 6.73 5.57 -31.84
CA SER A 153 6.20 4.81 -32.99
C SER A 153 7.28 4.68 -34.06
#